data_9374209a8e92e1f2a66377e9224fb94b
#
_entry.id   9374209a8e92e1f2a66377e9224fb94b
#
_cell.length_a   1.000
_cell.length_b   1.000
_cell.length_c   1.000
_cell.angle_alpha   90.00
_cell.angle_beta   90.00
_cell.angle_gamma   90.00
#
_symmetry.space_group_name_H-M   'P 1'
#
loop_
_entity.id
_entity.type
_entity.pdbx_description
1 polymer ?
#
loop_
_entity_poly.entity_id
_entity_poly.type
_entity_poly.pdbx_seq_one_letter_code
_entity_poly.pdbx_strand_id
1 'polypeptide(L)'
;MGIPVLAPYHGELAAKSAKFGGFKVQAFDLPHDGVPNYGFFIRMPNGERFTYLTDMEMCVYNFRKQRLNHILIECNHIDENLDEEEAKYAHVVRGHASLRVVKDFLEANWTEDLQTVILCHANALEDTGRMLREVKETVGEDVAVWMAEKRAEYWLNNEKEGDK
;
A
#
# COMPACT_ATOMS: atom_id res chain seq x y z
N MET A 1 -13.37 -5.95 -25.82
CA MET A 1 -12.04 -6.40 -25.35
C MET A 1 -12.19 -6.78 -23.88
N GLY A 2 -11.73 -7.98 -23.49
CA GLY A 2 -11.74 -8.38 -22.09
C GLY A 2 -10.66 -7.64 -21.30
N ILE A 3 -10.95 -7.30 -20.03
CA ILE A 3 -9.95 -6.74 -19.11
C ILE A 3 -8.99 -7.88 -18.74
N PRO A 4 -7.66 -7.71 -18.87
CA PRO A 4 -6.70 -8.70 -18.40
C PRO A 4 -6.83 -8.92 -16.90
N VAL A 5 -6.81 -10.16 -16.43
CA VAL A 5 -6.89 -10.50 -15.01
C VAL A 5 -5.59 -11.18 -14.58
N LEU A 6 -4.96 -10.66 -13.54
CA LEU A 6 -3.89 -11.33 -12.81
C LEU A 6 -4.49 -11.91 -11.54
N ALA A 7 -4.66 -13.24 -11.49
CA ALA A 7 -5.31 -13.94 -10.40
C ALA A 7 -4.40 -15.02 -9.82
N PRO A 8 -3.50 -14.69 -8.88
CA PRO A 8 -2.52 -15.63 -8.34
C PRO A 8 -3.09 -16.86 -7.62
N TYR A 9 -4.37 -16.80 -7.23
CA TYR A 9 -5.05 -17.90 -6.52
C TYR A 9 -5.75 -18.92 -7.43
N HIS A 10 -6.00 -18.60 -8.70
CA HIS A 10 -6.99 -19.33 -9.49
C HIS A 10 -6.33 -20.21 -10.55
N GLY A 11 -5.97 -21.44 -10.16
CA GLY A 11 -5.69 -22.56 -11.05
C GLY A 11 -4.97 -22.22 -12.34
N GLU A 12 -5.62 -22.41 -13.49
CA GLU A 12 -5.06 -22.15 -14.82
C GLU A 12 -4.76 -20.66 -15.08
N LEU A 13 -5.40 -19.74 -14.35
CA LEU A 13 -5.14 -18.30 -14.41
C LEU A 13 -4.11 -17.81 -13.40
N ALA A 14 -3.60 -18.73 -12.55
CA ALA A 14 -2.62 -18.41 -11.53
C ALA A 14 -1.29 -18.00 -12.18
N ALA A 15 -0.98 -16.70 -12.15
CA ALA A 15 0.27 -16.15 -12.62
C ALA A 15 0.79 -15.12 -11.63
N LYS A 16 2.09 -15.23 -11.24
CA LYS A 16 2.73 -14.23 -10.37
C LYS A 16 3.26 -13.02 -11.13
N SER A 17 3.15 -12.99 -12.47
CA SER A 17 3.53 -11.82 -13.26
C SER A 17 2.69 -11.69 -14.54
N ALA A 18 2.44 -10.45 -14.95
CA ALA A 18 1.73 -10.12 -16.18
C ALA A 18 2.32 -8.87 -16.84
N LYS A 19 2.08 -8.73 -18.15
CA LYS A 19 2.39 -7.53 -18.93
C LYS A 19 1.17 -7.17 -19.77
N PHE A 20 0.70 -5.92 -19.67
CA PHE A 20 -0.42 -5.42 -20.48
C PHE A 20 -0.35 -3.90 -20.60
N GLY A 21 -0.67 -3.35 -21.76
CA GLY A 21 -0.71 -1.89 -21.99
C GLY A 21 0.55 -1.13 -21.55
N GLY A 22 1.75 -1.77 -21.65
CA GLY A 22 3.00 -1.19 -21.17
C GLY A 22 3.28 -1.39 -19.67
N PHE A 23 2.30 -1.78 -18.87
CA PHE A 23 2.49 -2.14 -17.47
C PHE A 23 3.18 -3.51 -17.33
N LYS A 24 4.03 -3.62 -16.31
CA LYS A 24 4.59 -4.91 -15.84
C LYS A 24 4.19 -5.08 -14.39
N VAL A 25 3.44 -6.11 -14.08
CA VAL A 25 2.93 -6.41 -12.73
C VAL A 25 3.55 -7.69 -12.23
N GLN A 26 4.00 -7.68 -10.98
CA GLN A 26 4.51 -8.83 -10.26
C GLN A 26 3.77 -8.95 -8.94
N ALA A 27 3.13 -10.09 -8.71
CA ALA A 27 2.53 -10.44 -7.43
C ALA A 27 3.59 -11.06 -6.50
N PHE A 28 3.45 -10.81 -5.20
CA PHE A 28 4.24 -11.43 -4.15
C PHE A 28 3.37 -11.69 -2.92
N ASP A 29 3.73 -12.72 -2.15
CA ASP A 29 2.91 -13.16 -1.01
C ASP A 29 2.96 -12.14 0.13
N LEU A 30 1.82 -11.89 0.77
CA LEU A 30 1.68 -11.08 1.98
C LEU A 30 1.03 -11.92 3.10
N PRO A 31 1.51 -11.87 4.35
CA PRO A 31 0.85 -12.55 5.47
C PRO A 31 -0.47 -11.85 5.81
N HIS A 32 -1.53 -12.65 5.99
CA HIS A 32 -2.86 -12.20 6.37
C HIS A 32 -3.58 -13.31 7.14
N ASP A 33 -3.33 -13.42 8.45
CA ASP A 33 -3.93 -14.41 9.38
C ASP A 33 -4.07 -15.84 8.79
N GLY A 34 -3.04 -16.30 8.05
CA GLY A 34 -3.01 -17.62 7.41
C GLY A 34 -3.84 -17.74 6.12
N VAL A 35 -4.49 -16.68 5.68
CA VAL A 35 -5.22 -16.63 4.40
C VAL A 35 -4.25 -16.23 3.29
N PRO A 36 -4.25 -16.90 2.12
CA PRO A 36 -3.46 -16.47 0.97
C PRO A 36 -3.79 -15.04 0.55
N ASN A 37 -2.79 -14.18 0.52
CA ASN A 37 -2.93 -12.78 0.10
C ASN A 37 -1.71 -12.33 -0.71
N TYR A 38 -1.89 -11.33 -1.58
CA TYR A 38 -0.85 -10.84 -2.46
C TYR A 38 -0.78 -9.32 -2.50
N GLY A 39 0.45 -8.81 -2.40
CA GLY A 39 0.80 -7.48 -2.84
C GLY A 39 1.22 -7.48 -4.31
N PHE A 40 1.25 -6.29 -4.90
CA PHE A 40 1.63 -6.11 -6.29
C PHE A 40 2.72 -5.04 -6.43
N PHE A 41 3.80 -5.41 -7.12
CA PHE A 41 4.79 -4.45 -7.62
C PHE A 41 4.49 -4.17 -9.09
N ILE A 42 4.29 -2.91 -9.42
CA ILE A 42 3.83 -2.47 -10.73
C ILE A 42 4.85 -1.48 -11.30
N ARG A 43 5.40 -1.81 -12.47
CA ARG A 43 6.15 -0.85 -13.28
C ARG A 43 5.21 -0.26 -14.32
N MET A 44 5.04 1.05 -14.27
CA MET A 44 4.16 1.80 -15.15
C MET A 44 4.80 2.08 -16.53
N PRO A 45 4.02 2.43 -17.56
CA PRO A 45 4.54 2.71 -18.91
C PRO A 45 5.55 3.86 -18.97
N ASN A 46 5.41 4.86 -18.10
CA ASN A 46 6.32 6.00 -17.95
C ASN A 46 7.62 5.64 -17.19
N GLY A 47 7.77 4.38 -16.71
CA GLY A 47 8.92 3.89 -15.97
C GLY A 47 8.81 4.01 -14.46
N GLU A 48 7.81 4.69 -13.93
CA GLU A 48 7.53 4.79 -12.50
C GLU A 48 7.16 3.44 -11.89
N ARG A 49 7.33 3.33 -10.59
CA ARG A 49 7.16 2.09 -9.82
C ARG A 49 6.19 2.33 -8.69
N PHE A 50 5.18 1.50 -8.67
CA PHE A 50 4.09 1.53 -7.73
C PHE A 50 4.00 0.20 -6.99
N THR A 51 3.71 0.24 -5.70
CA THR A 51 3.37 -0.97 -4.94
C THR A 51 2.00 -0.84 -4.29
N TYR A 52 1.24 -1.94 -4.33
CA TYR A 52 -0.11 -2.08 -3.77
C TYR A 52 -0.07 -3.13 -2.67
N LEU A 53 -0.39 -2.73 -1.44
CA LEU A 53 -0.23 -3.51 -0.21
C LEU A 53 -1.50 -3.36 0.64
N THR A 54 -2.37 -4.37 0.66
CA THR A 54 -3.60 -4.36 1.47
C THR A 54 -3.85 -5.72 2.10
N ASP A 55 -4.67 -5.74 3.15
CA ASP A 55 -5.04 -6.95 3.89
C ASP A 55 -3.79 -7.71 4.34
N MET A 56 -2.89 -7.05 5.07
CA MET A 56 -1.61 -7.64 5.44
C MET A 56 -1.24 -7.35 6.88
N GLU A 57 -0.68 -8.32 7.56
CA GLU A 57 0.00 -8.12 8.85
C GLU A 57 1.22 -7.20 8.67
N MET A 58 2.07 -7.51 7.69
CA MET A 58 3.27 -6.74 7.33
C MET A 58 3.74 -7.06 5.91
N CYS A 59 4.60 -6.22 5.36
CA CYS A 59 5.34 -6.53 4.14
C CYS A 59 6.80 -6.84 4.47
N VAL A 60 7.21 -8.10 4.26
CA VAL A 60 8.58 -8.55 4.52
C VAL A 60 9.58 -8.20 3.41
N TYR A 61 9.10 -7.68 2.29
CA TYR A 61 9.93 -7.34 1.14
C TYR A 61 10.49 -5.93 1.26
N ASN A 62 11.75 -5.76 0.84
CA ASN A 62 12.39 -4.46 0.77
C ASN A 62 12.53 -4.02 -0.69
N PHE A 63 11.94 -2.89 -1.03
CA PHE A 63 11.91 -2.29 -2.37
C PHE A 63 12.86 -1.09 -2.53
N ARG A 64 13.74 -0.81 -1.56
CA ARG A 64 14.64 0.36 -1.61
C ARG A 64 15.47 0.42 -2.90
N LYS A 65 15.97 -0.74 -3.36
CA LYS A 65 16.72 -0.84 -4.63
C LYS A 65 15.85 -0.60 -5.87
N GLN A 66 14.55 -0.81 -5.76
CA GLN A 66 13.58 -0.56 -6.81
C GLN A 66 13.19 0.91 -6.90
N ARG A 67 13.48 1.75 -5.88
CA ARG A 67 13.24 3.19 -5.86
C ARG A 67 11.79 3.50 -6.19
N LEU A 68 10.86 3.12 -5.30
CA LEU A 68 9.42 3.31 -5.49
C LEU A 68 9.07 4.79 -5.66
N ASN A 69 8.17 5.08 -6.60
CA ASN A 69 7.60 6.41 -6.80
C ASN A 69 6.27 6.56 -6.03
N HIS A 70 5.49 5.47 -5.97
CA HIS A 70 4.16 5.50 -5.38
C HIS A 70 3.94 4.25 -4.53
N ILE A 71 3.28 4.43 -3.40
CA ILE A 71 2.92 3.36 -2.46
C ILE A 71 1.44 3.52 -2.10
N LEU A 72 0.63 2.48 -2.35
CA LEU A 72 -0.67 2.32 -1.71
C LEU A 72 -0.52 1.24 -0.65
N ILE A 73 -0.81 1.58 0.60
CA ILE A 73 -0.58 0.70 1.74
C ILE A 73 -1.73 0.78 2.73
N GLU A 74 -2.15 -0.38 3.23
CA GLU A 74 -3.08 -0.45 4.33
C GLU A 74 -2.49 0.22 5.58
N CYS A 75 -3.33 0.99 6.28
CA CYS A 75 -3.08 1.49 7.63
C CYS A 75 -4.37 1.31 8.42
N ASN A 76 -4.55 0.13 9.01
CA ASN A 76 -5.84 -0.29 9.56
C ASN A 76 -6.11 0.29 10.94
N HIS A 77 -5.11 0.27 11.83
CA HIS A 77 -5.28 0.63 13.23
C HIS A 77 -4.04 1.30 13.81
N ILE A 78 -4.23 1.89 14.98
CA ILE A 78 -3.17 2.44 15.83
C ILE A 78 -3.02 1.47 17.02
N ASP A 79 -1.81 0.92 17.24
CA ASP A 79 -1.58 -0.16 18.20
C ASP A 79 -2.13 0.17 19.59
N GLU A 80 -2.00 1.43 20.04
CA GLU A 80 -2.46 1.85 21.38
C GLU A 80 -3.99 1.87 21.54
N ASN A 81 -4.73 1.83 20.44
CA ASN A 81 -6.20 1.83 20.46
C ASN A 81 -6.80 0.42 20.49
N LEU A 82 -5.96 -0.62 20.37
CA LEU A 82 -6.43 -2.01 20.39
C LEU A 82 -6.72 -2.46 21.82
N ASP A 83 -7.87 -3.11 22.00
CA ASP A 83 -8.24 -3.79 23.24
C ASP A 83 -7.94 -5.29 23.10
N GLU A 84 -7.00 -5.79 23.91
CA GLU A 84 -6.61 -7.20 23.92
C GLU A 84 -7.74 -8.14 24.35
N GLU A 85 -8.75 -7.63 25.03
CA GLU A 85 -9.94 -8.40 25.47
C GLU A 85 -10.99 -8.52 24.36
N GLU A 86 -10.88 -7.72 23.28
CA GLU A 86 -11.80 -7.85 22.14
C GLU A 86 -11.61 -9.18 21.40
N ALA A 87 -12.73 -9.84 21.09
CA ALA A 87 -12.73 -11.12 20.36
C ALA A 87 -12.06 -11.06 18.97
N LYS A 88 -11.93 -9.87 18.40
CA LYS A 88 -11.29 -9.64 17.09
C LYS A 88 -9.81 -9.27 17.18
N TYR A 89 -9.27 -8.99 18.38
CA TYR A 89 -7.90 -8.53 18.57
C TYR A 89 -6.86 -9.36 17.79
N ALA A 90 -6.88 -10.67 17.99
CA ALA A 90 -5.93 -11.58 17.35
C ALA A 90 -6.02 -11.57 15.80
N HIS A 91 -7.23 -11.40 15.26
CA HIS A 91 -7.44 -11.30 13.81
C HIS A 91 -6.92 -9.95 13.28
N VAL A 92 -7.21 -8.85 13.97
CA VAL A 92 -6.76 -7.52 13.57
C VAL A 92 -5.23 -7.48 13.55
N VAL A 93 -4.56 -7.91 14.62
CA VAL A 93 -3.09 -7.89 14.72
C VAL A 93 -2.40 -8.79 13.68
N ARG A 94 -2.98 -9.95 13.37
CA ARG A 94 -2.39 -10.91 12.41
C ARG A 94 -2.84 -10.72 10.97
N GLY A 95 -3.89 -9.94 10.77
CA GLY A 95 -4.47 -9.74 9.44
C GLY A 95 -4.20 -8.36 8.86
N HIS A 96 -3.94 -7.35 9.71
CA HIS A 96 -3.96 -5.97 9.27
C HIS A 96 -2.79 -5.15 9.81
N ALA A 97 -2.25 -4.27 8.95
CA ALA A 97 -1.10 -3.44 9.28
C ALA A 97 -1.49 -2.29 10.22
N SER A 98 -0.74 -2.14 11.31
CA SER A 98 -0.81 -0.99 12.19
C SER A 98 -0.06 0.22 11.62
N LEU A 99 -0.34 1.41 12.17
CA LEU A 99 0.41 2.63 11.84
C LEU A 99 1.91 2.46 12.04
N ARG A 100 2.35 1.76 13.09
CA ARG A 100 3.76 1.47 13.34
C ARG A 100 4.37 0.63 12.22
N VAL A 101 3.70 -0.45 11.81
CA VAL A 101 4.15 -1.32 10.70
C VAL A 101 4.27 -0.54 9.39
N VAL A 102 3.33 0.36 9.13
CA VAL A 102 3.38 1.26 7.96
C VAL A 102 4.60 2.16 7.99
N LYS A 103 4.88 2.81 9.13
CA LYS A 103 6.04 3.69 9.30
C LYS A 103 7.35 2.92 9.13
N ASP A 104 7.49 1.76 9.75
CA ASP A 104 8.67 0.88 9.61
C ASP A 104 8.91 0.49 8.14
N PHE A 105 7.83 0.16 7.41
CA PHE A 105 7.92 -0.16 5.98
C PHE A 105 8.37 1.05 5.16
N LEU A 106 7.79 2.23 5.41
CA LEU A 106 8.14 3.45 4.70
C LEU A 106 9.59 3.87 4.95
N GLU A 107 10.07 3.83 6.19
CA GLU A 107 11.48 4.13 6.53
C GLU A 107 12.45 3.17 5.83
N ALA A 108 12.14 1.87 5.83
CA ALA A 108 12.97 0.85 5.18
C ALA A 108 13.05 0.99 3.66
N ASN A 109 12.02 1.58 3.03
CA ASN A 109 11.87 1.66 1.58
C ASN A 109 11.97 3.09 1.03
N TRP A 110 12.14 4.08 1.88
CA TRP A 110 12.24 5.48 1.50
C TRP A 110 13.44 5.74 0.57
N THR A 111 13.19 6.49 -0.49
CA THR A 111 14.21 7.07 -1.38
C THR A 111 13.71 8.42 -1.89
N GLU A 112 14.62 9.24 -2.43
CA GLU A 112 14.29 10.54 -3.02
C GLU A 112 13.33 10.46 -4.23
N ASP A 113 13.08 9.26 -4.78
CA ASP A 113 12.11 9.05 -5.87
C ASP A 113 10.67 8.94 -5.37
N LEU A 114 10.45 8.78 -4.05
CA LEU A 114 9.11 8.63 -3.50
C LEU A 114 8.33 9.94 -3.63
N GLN A 115 7.18 9.88 -4.29
CA GLN A 115 6.33 11.03 -4.59
C GLN A 115 5.00 10.96 -3.85
N THR A 116 4.46 9.74 -3.68
CA THR A 116 3.10 9.58 -3.16
C THR A 116 2.97 8.36 -2.26
N VAL A 117 2.28 8.55 -1.14
CA VAL A 117 1.78 7.48 -0.27
C VAL A 117 0.27 7.62 -0.15
N ILE A 118 -0.47 6.56 -0.43
CA ILE A 118 -1.92 6.48 -0.25
C ILE A 118 -2.19 5.45 0.84
N LEU A 119 -2.72 5.91 1.96
CA LEU A 119 -3.18 5.05 3.05
C LEU A 119 -4.59 4.55 2.73
N CYS A 120 -4.86 3.28 2.95
CA CYS A 120 -6.17 2.69 2.72
C CYS A 120 -6.56 1.73 3.84
N HIS A 121 -7.78 1.20 3.77
CA HIS A 121 -8.31 0.15 4.64
C HIS A 121 -8.26 0.50 6.16
N ALA A 122 -8.36 1.80 6.50
CA ALA A 122 -8.43 2.23 7.89
C ALA A 122 -9.73 1.75 8.54
N ASN A 123 -9.64 1.33 9.80
CA ASN A 123 -10.82 1.06 10.61
C ASN A 123 -11.60 2.37 10.83
N ALA A 124 -12.92 2.31 10.71
CA ALA A 124 -13.78 3.49 10.76
C ALA A 124 -13.75 4.26 12.10
N LEU A 125 -13.22 3.65 13.16
CA LEU A 125 -13.11 4.23 14.49
C LEU A 125 -11.75 4.88 14.75
N GLU A 126 -10.80 4.76 13.83
CA GLU A 126 -9.44 5.26 14.01
C GLU A 126 -9.29 6.75 13.66
N ASP A 127 -8.33 7.39 14.31
CA ASP A 127 -7.92 8.77 13.99
C ASP A 127 -7.08 8.80 12.70
N THR A 128 -7.77 8.88 11.56
CA THR A 128 -7.11 9.00 10.25
C THR A 128 -6.28 10.28 10.11
N GLY A 129 -6.62 11.35 10.85
CA GLY A 129 -5.83 12.57 10.90
C GLY A 129 -4.48 12.35 11.56
N ARG A 130 -4.41 11.55 12.63
CA ARG A 130 -3.15 11.12 13.27
C ARG A 130 -2.33 10.26 12.31
N MET A 131 -2.96 9.27 11.64
CA MET A 131 -2.27 8.43 10.67
C MET A 131 -1.61 9.26 9.56
N LEU A 132 -2.34 10.21 8.97
CA LEU A 132 -1.82 11.09 7.93
C LEU A 132 -0.64 11.95 8.42
N ARG A 133 -0.74 12.54 9.61
CA ARG A 133 0.34 13.37 10.18
C ARG A 133 1.61 12.56 10.42
N GLU A 134 1.50 11.42 11.11
CA GLU A 134 2.67 10.61 11.45
C GLU A 134 3.34 10.00 10.22
N VAL A 135 2.56 9.57 9.22
CA VAL A 135 3.11 9.10 7.94
C VAL A 135 3.80 10.25 7.19
N LYS A 136 3.20 11.45 7.18
CA LYS A 136 3.81 12.64 6.57
C LYS A 136 5.14 13.00 7.22
N GLU A 137 5.21 12.96 8.54
CA GLU A 137 6.46 13.17 9.30
C GLU A 137 7.54 12.12 8.95
N THR A 138 7.12 10.88 8.70
CA THR A 138 8.02 9.77 8.34
C THR A 138 8.64 9.95 6.95
N VAL A 139 7.84 10.37 5.95
CA VAL A 139 8.29 10.44 4.54
C VAL A 139 8.79 11.82 4.13
N GLY A 140 8.48 12.87 4.88
CA GLY A 140 8.89 14.26 4.63
C GLY A 140 7.89 15.07 3.80
N GLU A 141 8.11 16.38 3.76
CA GLU A 141 7.16 17.35 3.21
C GLU A 141 7.00 17.27 1.68
N ASP A 142 7.99 16.74 0.97
CA ASP A 142 7.96 16.64 -0.50
C ASP A 142 7.10 15.47 -1.00
N VAL A 143 6.74 14.53 -0.14
CA VAL A 143 5.90 13.38 -0.49
C VAL A 143 4.43 13.70 -0.25
N ALA A 144 3.58 13.53 -1.24
CA ALA A 144 2.12 13.64 -1.07
C ALA A 144 1.60 12.44 -0.27
N VAL A 145 0.83 12.68 0.80
CA VAL A 145 0.22 11.64 1.64
C VAL A 145 -1.28 11.83 1.65
N TRP A 146 -2.03 10.80 1.26
CA TRP A 146 -3.48 10.82 1.22
C TRP A 146 -4.10 9.63 1.95
N MET A 147 -5.32 9.80 2.45
CA MET A 147 -6.20 8.72 2.85
C MET A 147 -7.13 8.39 1.67
N ALA A 148 -7.20 7.10 1.30
CA ALA A 148 -8.06 6.65 0.24
C ALA A 148 -9.54 6.82 0.62
N GLU A 149 -10.30 7.49 -0.22
CA GLU A 149 -11.72 7.69 -0.08
C GLU A 149 -12.51 6.88 -1.10
N LYS A 150 -13.69 6.43 -0.75
CA LYS A 150 -14.55 5.65 -1.63
C LYS A 150 -14.92 6.47 -2.88
N ARG A 151 -14.61 5.94 -4.05
CA ARG A 151 -14.84 6.55 -5.37
C ARG A 151 -14.00 7.80 -5.67
N ALA A 152 -12.98 8.09 -4.88
CA ALA A 152 -12.02 9.13 -5.22
C ALA A 152 -11.08 8.66 -6.36
N GLU A 153 -10.59 9.62 -7.12
CA GLU A 153 -9.55 9.41 -8.12
C GLU A 153 -8.29 10.13 -7.66
N TYR A 154 -7.14 9.46 -7.73
CA TYR A 154 -5.85 10.00 -7.31
C TYR A 154 -4.92 10.08 -8.51
N TRP A 155 -4.40 11.28 -8.78
CA TRP A 155 -3.45 11.51 -9.86
C TRP A 155 -2.04 11.30 -9.30
N LEU A 156 -1.32 10.32 -9.82
CA LEU A 156 0.01 9.94 -9.34
C LEU A 156 1.13 10.82 -9.91
N ASN A 157 0.83 11.78 -10.78
CA ASN A 157 1.79 12.71 -11.32
C ASN A 157 1.74 14.02 -10.51
N ASN A 158 2.89 14.42 -9.95
CA ASN A 158 3.11 15.76 -9.43
C ASN A 158 3.29 16.77 -10.59
N GLU A 159 2.34 16.85 -11.52
CA GLU A 159 2.19 18.08 -12.28
C GLU A 159 1.66 19.10 -11.27
N LYS A 160 2.57 19.92 -10.70
CA LYS A 160 2.18 21.17 -10.06
C LYS A 160 1.23 21.83 -11.05
N GLU A 161 -0.02 22.06 -10.64
CA GLU A 161 -0.91 22.96 -11.37
C GLU A 161 -0.14 24.25 -11.62
N GLY A 162 0.48 24.30 -12.79
CA GLY A 162 1.09 25.52 -13.30
C GLY A 162 -0.06 26.44 -13.66
N ASP A 163 -0.12 27.60 -12.99
CA ASP A 163 -0.95 28.72 -13.28
C ASP A 163 -1.38 28.81 -14.75
N LYS A 164 -2.70 28.74 -14.97
CA LYS A 164 -3.35 29.32 -16.14
C LYS A 164 -4.41 30.28 -15.70
#